data_53b1973162bb4d03413a248c8f1066d4
#
_entry.id   53b1973162bb4d03413a248c8f1066d4
#
_cell.length_a   1.000
_cell.length_b   1.000
_cell.length_c   1.000
_cell.angle_alpha   90.00
_cell.angle_beta   90.00
_cell.angle_gamma   90.00
#
_symmetry.space_group_name_H-M   'P 1'
#
loop_
_entity.id
_entity.type
_entity.pdbx_description
1 polymer ?
#
loop_
_entity_poly.entity_id
_entity_poly.type
_entity_poly.pdbx_seq_one_letter_code
_entity_poly.pdbx_strand_id
1 'polypeptide(L)'
;MAILNFQKPDKVIMIDSTDYDGKFEFRPLEPGYGLTVGNALRRVLLSSLEGFAITSFRIEGVEHEFSTITGVVEDVTEIILNLKQIRFKRQIDDVDNESVSISISGQDKITAGDFQKFISGFQILNSDLVICTLDPKVNISMEITIEKGRGYVPAEENKKSSAAMGTIFTDSIYTPIKNVKYSVENYRVEQKTDYEKLIFEIITDGSINPKDALTQAAKILIHHFMLFSDERITLEADEIAQTETYDEESLHMRQLLKTKLIDMDLSVRALNCLKAAEVDTLGDLVSFNKNDLMKFRNFGKKSLTELEELVSIKGLSFGMDLSKYKLDKE
;
A
#
# COMPACT_ATOMS: atom_id res chain seq x y z
N MET A 1 -17.33 31.47 -11.22
CA MET A 1 -16.45 32.32 -10.40
C MET A 1 -15.04 31.83 -10.57
N ALA A 2 -14.08 32.65 -10.96
CA ALA A 2 -12.67 32.23 -10.98
C ALA A 2 -12.23 32.04 -9.53
N ILE A 3 -11.89 30.79 -9.17
CA ILE A 3 -11.27 30.51 -7.89
C ILE A 3 -9.91 31.20 -7.90
N LEU A 4 -9.65 32.07 -6.91
CA LEU A 4 -8.33 32.64 -6.70
C LEU A 4 -7.31 31.51 -6.68
N ASN A 5 -6.28 31.61 -7.52
CA ASN A 5 -5.23 30.62 -7.57
C ASN A 5 -4.49 30.58 -6.23
N PHE A 6 -4.71 29.53 -5.46
CA PHE A 6 -3.89 29.24 -4.29
C PHE A 6 -2.46 28.96 -4.71
N GLN A 7 -1.51 29.42 -3.91
CA GLN A 7 -0.13 28.99 -4.06
C GLN A 7 -0.06 27.48 -3.80
N LYS A 8 0.22 26.71 -4.84
CA LYS A 8 0.35 25.25 -4.70
C LYS A 8 1.65 24.93 -3.96
N PRO A 9 1.59 24.06 -2.96
CA PRO A 9 2.80 23.50 -2.37
C PRO A 9 3.59 22.75 -3.44
N ASP A 10 4.92 22.82 -3.39
CA ASP A 10 5.76 22.15 -4.38
C ASP A 10 5.69 20.63 -4.22
N LYS A 11 6.18 20.15 -3.10
CA LYS A 11 6.15 18.73 -2.71
C LYS A 11 6.57 18.56 -1.26
N VAL A 12 6.23 17.42 -0.69
CA VAL A 12 6.75 17.02 0.62
C VAL A 12 8.22 16.67 0.48
N ILE A 13 9.07 17.38 1.21
CA ILE A 13 10.50 17.14 1.26
C ILE A 13 10.78 16.31 2.52
N MET A 14 11.39 15.15 2.36
CA MET A 14 11.90 14.37 3.48
C MET A 14 13.30 14.91 3.80
N ILE A 15 13.45 15.51 4.99
CA ILE A 15 14.71 16.14 5.43
C ILE A 15 15.64 15.07 5.98
N ASP A 16 15.10 14.23 6.85
CA ASP A 16 15.82 13.16 7.52
C ASP A 16 14.89 11.96 7.71
N SER A 17 15.41 10.76 7.55
CA SER A 17 14.62 9.54 7.73
C SER A 17 15.54 8.38 8.11
N THR A 18 15.17 7.73 9.19
CA THR A 18 15.62 6.38 9.53
C THR A 18 14.46 5.41 9.30
N ASP A 19 14.65 4.13 9.63
CA ASP A 19 13.56 3.15 9.55
C ASP A 19 12.41 3.43 10.53
N TYR A 20 12.70 4.20 11.59
CA TYR A 20 11.76 4.49 12.70
C TYR A 20 11.36 5.95 12.80
N ASP A 21 12.22 6.86 12.41
CA ASP A 21 12.02 8.31 12.54
C ASP A 21 12.00 8.95 11.16
N GLY A 22 11.04 9.85 10.94
CA GLY A 22 10.96 10.62 9.70
C GLY A 22 10.65 12.09 9.97
N LYS A 23 11.44 12.98 9.36
CA LYS A 23 11.20 14.41 9.38
C LYS A 23 10.86 14.92 8.00
N PHE A 24 9.67 15.51 7.87
CA PHE A 24 9.10 15.98 6.61
C PHE A 24 8.87 17.49 6.65
N GLU A 25 9.11 18.14 5.53
CA GLU A 25 8.83 19.55 5.33
C GLU A 25 7.85 19.73 4.18
N PHE A 26 6.82 20.55 4.40
CA PHE A 26 5.78 20.84 3.44
C PHE A 26 5.60 22.35 3.30
N ARG A 27 5.94 22.90 2.14
CA ARG A 27 5.96 24.34 1.84
C ARG A 27 5.84 24.61 0.34
N PRO A 28 5.46 25.85 -0.09
CA PRO A 28 4.84 26.87 0.74
C PRO A 28 3.36 26.55 1.00
N LEU A 29 2.85 26.98 2.12
CA LEU A 29 1.43 26.89 2.48
C LEU A 29 0.86 28.28 2.68
N GLU A 30 -0.41 28.48 2.31
CA GLU A 30 -1.14 29.70 2.64
C GLU A 30 -1.32 29.82 4.17
N PRO A 31 -1.45 31.04 4.73
CA PRO A 31 -1.62 31.26 6.16
C PRO A 31 -2.80 30.45 6.75
N GLY A 32 -2.54 29.75 7.86
CA GLY A 32 -3.51 28.88 8.55
C GLY A 32 -3.59 27.45 8.04
N TYR A 33 -3.08 27.15 6.85
CA TYR A 33 -3.12 25.77 6.31
C TYR A 33 -2.16 24.84 7.02
N GLY A 34 -1.02 25.34 7.51
CA GLY A 34 -0.07 24.53 8.28
C GLY A 34 -0.71 23.92 9.51
N LEU A 35 -1.48 24.70 10.26
CA LEU A 35 -2.21 24.22 11.43
C LEU A 35 -3.31 23.21 11.04
N THR A 36 -4.09 23.51 10.02
CA THR A 36 -5.20 22.66 9.56
C THR A 36 -4.71 21.30 9.08
N VAL A 37 -3.74 21.29 8.18
CA VAL A 37 -3.16 20.06 7.61
C VAL A 37 -2.38 19.30 8.68
N GLY A 38 -1.57 19.99 9.48
CA GLY A 38 -0.77 19.39 10.53
C GLY A 38 -1.62 18.68 11.57
N ASN A 39 -2.67 19.33 12.07
CA ASN A 39 -3.57 18.73 13.06
C ASN A 39 -4.36 17.55 12.49
N ALA A 40 -4.87 17.67 11.26
CA ALA A 40 -5.63 16.59 10.61
C ALA A 40 -4.76 15.34 10.42
N LEU A 41 -3.57 15.49 9.83
CA LEU A 41 -2.63 14.38 9.63
C LEU A 41 -2.18 13.76 10.96
N ARG A 42 -1.85 14.58 11.97
CA ARG A 42 -1.45 14.08 13.28
C ARG A 42 -2.54 13.22 13.92
N ARG A 43 -3.79 13.66 13.85
CA ARG A 43 -4.91 12.87 14.42
C ARG A 43 -5.10 11.55 13.71
N VAL A 44 -5.06 11.53 12.38
CA VAL A 44 -5.21 10.30 11.60
C VAL A 44 -4.04 9.35 11.83
N LEU A 45 -2.81 9.86 11.86
CA LEU A 45 -1.62 9.04 12.16
C LEU A 45 -1.73 8.32 13.49
N LEU A 46 -2.18 9.01 14.55
CA LEU A 46 -2.25 8.44 15.90
C LEU A 46 -3.43 7.48 16.12
N SER A 47 -4.50 7.53 15.31
CA SER A 47 -5.73 6.79 15.60
C SER A 47 -6.20 5.85 14.49
N SER A 48 -5.80 6.05 13.25
CA SER A 48 -6.51 5.44 12.12
C SER A 48 -5.68 4.49 11.28
N LEU A 49 -4.38 4.40 11.53
CA LEU A 49 -3.52 3.44 10.84
C LEU A 49 -3.75 2.03 11.37
N GLU A 50 -3.62 1.06 10.46
CA GLU A 50 -3.73 -0.35 10.77
C GLU A 50 -2.44 -0.88 11.38
N GLY A 51 -2.58 -1.87 12.25
CA GLY A 51 -1.47 -2.59 12.84
C GLY A 51 -1.89 -3.97 13.35
N PHE A 52 -0.99 -4.65 14.03
CA PHE A 52 -1.17 -5.99 14.53
C PHE A 52 -0.87 -6.03 16.02
N ALA A 53 -1.70 -6.76 16.78
CA ALA A 53 -1.53 -6.92 18.21
C ALA A 53 -2.09 -8.26 18.67
N ILE A 54 -1.68 -8.69 19.86
CA ILE A 54 -2.27 -9.85 20.54
C ILE A 54 -3.64 -9.43 21.07
N THR A 55 -4.68 -10.20 20.72
CA THR A 55 -6.06 -9.98 21.15
C THR A 55 -6.46 -10.92 22.27
N SER A 56 -5.92 -12.13 22.26
CA SER A 56 -6.17 -13.13 23.28
C SER A 56 -4.99 -14.07 23.45
N PHE A 57 -4.90 -14.65 24.62
CA PHE A 57 -3.95 -15.71 24.89
C PHE A 57 -4.57 -16.72 25.87
N ARG A 58 -4.00 -17.89 25.92
CA ARG A 58 -4.36 -18.96 26.87
C ARG A 58 -3.08 -19.62 27.35
N ILE A 59 -2.93 -19.81 28.67
CA ILE A 59 -1.82 -20.55 29.27
C ILE A 59 -2.39 -21.79 29.92
N GLU A 60 -1.75 -22.93 29.73
CA GLU A 60 -2.16 -24.18 30.32
C GLU A 60 -2.09 -24.11 31.86
N GLY A 61 -3.20 -24.47 32.54
CA GLY A 61 -3.31 -24.40 34.00
C GLY A 61 -3.66 -23.01 34.55
N VAL A 62 -3.97 -22.01 33.71
CA VAL A 62 -4.40 -20.68 34.10
C VAL A 62 -5.85 -20.48 33.69
N GLU A 63 -6.72 -20.09 34.65
CA GLU A 63 -8.16 -19.88 34.41
C GLU A 63 -8.54 -18.40 34.32
N HIS A 64 -7.77 -17.51 34.94
CA HIS A 64 -8.05 -16.07 34.97
C HIS A 64 -6.78 -15.22 35.10
N GLU A 65 -6.86 -13.96 34.79
CA GLU A 65 -5.75 -12.99 34.73
C GLU A 65 -5.06 -12.72 36.08
N PHE A 66 -5.72 -13.01 37.21
CA PHE A 66 -5.17 -12.79 38.54
C PHE A 66 -4.50 -14.05 39.12
N SER A 67 -4.22 -15.04 38.29
CA SER A 67 -3.55 -16.28 38.69
C SER A 67 -2.05 -16.09 38.78
N THR A 68 -1.41 -17.01 39.52
CA THR A 68 0.05 -17.20 39.52
C THR A 68 0.39 -18.56 38.91
N ILE A 69 1.57 -18.63 38.28
CA ILE A 69 2.05 -19.88 37.67
C ILE A 69 3.19 -20.39 38.52
N THR A 70 3.08 -21.66 38.97
CA THR A 70 4.12 -22.28 39.81
C THR A 70 5.45 -22.33 39.08
N GLY A 71 6.50 -21.73 39.66
CA GLY A 71 7.84 -21.70 39.09
C GLY A 71 8.05 -20.59 38.02
N VAL A 72 7.13 -19.64 37.92
CA VAL A 72 7.29 -18.38 37.18
C VAL A 72 7.33 -17.25 38.17
N VAL A 73 8.19 -16.27 37.95
CA VAL A 73 8.40 -15.14 38.87
C VAL A 73 7.27 -14.12 38.72
N GLU A 74 6.92 -13.78 37.47
CA GLU A 74 5.89 -12.84 37.13
C GLU A 74 4.49 -13.47 37.30
N ASP A 75 3.52 -12.70 37.74
CA ASP A 75 2.10 -13.11 37.69
C ASP A 75 1.53 -12.99 36.28
N VAL A 76 0.32 -13.54 36.08
CA VAL A 76 -0.33 -13.51 34.76
C VAL A 76 -0.61 -12.07 34.32
N THR A 77 -0.88 -11.15 35.24
CA THR A 77 -1.13 -9.72 34.93
C THR A 77 0.15 -9.06 34.37
N GLU A 78 1.31 -9.35 34.96
CA GLU A 78 2.59 -8.84 34.45
C GLU A 78 2.92 -9.45 33.09
N ILE A 79 2.65 -10.75 32.90
CA ILE A 79 2.79 -11.41 31.59
C ILE A 79 1.91 -10.74 30.54
N ILE A 80 0.65 -10.39 30.86
CA ILE A 80 -0.24 -9.65 29.96
C ILE A 80 0.38 -8.31 29.57
N LEU A 81 0.88 -7.54 30.54
CA LEU A 81 1.49 -6.24 30.28
C LEU A 81 2.72 -6.35 29.37
N ASN A 82 3.51 -7.40 29.52
CA ASN A 82 4.66 -7.68 28.65
C ASN A 82 4.22 -8.12 27.25
N LEU A 83 3.23 -9.01 27.12
CA LEU A 83 2.68 -9.46 25.82
C LEU A 83 2.13 -8.28 25.00
N LYS A 84 1.47 -7.32 25.63
CA LYS A 84 0.94 -6.10 24.97
C LYS A 84 2.04 -5.20 24.39
N GLN A 85 3.27 -5.32 24.86
CA GLN A 85 4.40 -4.52 24.36
C GLN A 85 5.03 -5.14 23.11
N ILE A 86 4.72 -6.39 22.75
CA ILE A 86 5.25 -7.02 21.53
C ILE A 86 4.76 -6.25 20.31
N ARG A 87 5.68 -5.98 19.37
CA ARG A 87 5.39 -5.28 18.12
C ARG A 87 5.60 -6.23 16.96
N PHE A 88 4.57 -6.29 16.10
CA PHE A 88 4.51 -7.20 14.97
C PHE A 88 4.59 -6.45 13.65
N LYS A 89 5.38 -6.98 12.72
CA LYS A 89 5.41 -6.56 11.33
C LYS A 89 4.95 -7.71 10.46
N ARG A 90 4.01 -7.49 9.57
CA ARG A 90 3.54 -8.51 8.63
C ARG A 90 4.67 -8.91 7.67
N GLN A 91 4.87 -10.22 7.47
CA GLN A 91 5.84 -10.78 6.52
C GLN A 91 5.16 -11.36 5.29
N ILE A 92 3.97 -11.95 5.45
CA ILE A 92 3.23 -12.60 4.38
C ILE A 92 2.01 -11.73 4.08
N ASP A 93 1.86 -11.32 2.82
CA ASP A 93 0.68 -10.61 2.37
C ASP A 93 -0.56 -11.51 2.53
N ASP A 94 -1.72 -10.88 2.81
CA ASP A 94 -3.01 -11.55 3.06
C ASP A 94 -3.15 -12.33 4.38
N VAL A 95 -2.15 -12.34 5.28
CA VAL A 95 -2.30 -12.88 6.64
C VAL A 95 -2.75 -11.75 7.57
N ASP A 96 -4.03 -11.73 7.92
CA ASP A 96 -4.61 -10.73 8.83
C ASP A 96 -4.77 -11.25 10.27
N ASN A 97 -4.70 -12.58 10.47
CA ASN A 97 -4.75 -13.20 11.78
C ASN A 97 -3.90 -14.48 11.82
N GLU A 98 -3.35 -14.79 12.98
CA GLU A 98 -2.61 -16.03 13.24
C GLU A 98 -2.81 -16.46 14.69
N SER A 99 -3.17 -17.73 14.92
CA SER A 99 -3.20 -18.34 16.25
C SER A 99 -2.09 -19.36 16.34
N VAL A 100 -1.24 -19.22 17.36
CA VAL A 100 0.00 -19.98 17.49
C VAL A 100 0.08 -20.62 18.87
N SER A 101 0.37 -21.93 18.89
CA SER A 101 0.67 -22.65 20.11
C SER A 101 2.18 -22.67 20.35
N ILE A 102 2.59 -22.19 21.51
CA ILE A 102 3.98 -22.02 21.92
C ILE A 102 4.24 -22.92 23.11
N SER A 103 5.27 -23.74 23.03
CA SER A 103 5.71 -24.57 24.17
C SER A 103 7.21 -24.37 24.38
N ILE A 104 7.57 -23.85 25.55
CA ILE A 104 8.96 -23.50 25.90
C ILE A 104 9.34 -24.19 27.21
N SER A 105 10.50 -24.82 27.24
CA SER A 105 11.09 -25.52 28.40
C SER A 105 12.59 -25.32 28.42
N GLY A 106 13.20 -25.48 29.61
CA GLY A 106 14.65 -25.50 29.77
C GLY A 106 15.35 -24.17 29.64
N GLN A 107 14.61 -23.05 29.82
CA GLN A 107 15.16 -21.68 29.79
C GLN A 107 14.86 -20.98 31.10
N ASP A 108 15.72 -20.03 31.49
CA ASP A 108 15.50 -19.19 32.67
C ASP A 108 14.60 -17.99 32.37
N LYS A 109 14.52 -17.58 31.09
CA LYS A 109 13.74 -16.43 30.63
C LYS A 109 13.10 -16.73 29.29
N ILE A 110 11.86 -16.33 29.14
CA ILE A 110 11.16 -16.31 27.84
C ILE A 110 11.19 -14.90 27.31
N THR A 111 11.69 -14.75 26.10
CA THR A 111 11.70 -13.46 25.38
C THR A 111 10.71 -13.48 24.23
N ALA A 112 10.34 -12.28 23.74
CA ALA A 112 9.50 -12.17 22.56
C ALA A 112 10.14 -12.85 21.33
N GLY A 113 11.48 -12.87 21.24
CA GLY A 113 12.22 -13.56 20.19
C GLY A 113 12.02 -15.08 20.18
N ASP A 114 11.71 -15.70 21.32
CA ASP A 114 11.42 -17.12 21.37
C ASP A 114 10.10 -17.47 20.70
N PHE A 115 9.15 -16.56 20.70
CA PHE A 115 7.86 -16.70 20.01
C PHE A 115 8.02 -16.68 18.49
N GLN A 116 9.04 -15.99 17.97
CA GLN A 116 9.30 -15.91 16.51
C GLN A 116 9.48 -17.29 15.86
N LYS A 117 9.95 -18.28 16.61
CA LYS A 117 10.16 -19.64 16.10
C LYS A 117 8.85 -20.35 15.74
N PHE A 118 7.75 -19.91 16.31
CA PHE A 118 6.42 -20.51 16.15
C PHE A 118 5.51 -19.67 15.23
N ILE A 119 5.81 -18.37 15.05
CA ILE A 119 5.04 -17.43 14.26
C ILE A 119 5.60 -17.41 12.84
N SER A 120 4.76 -17.56 11.84
CA SER A 120 5.14 -17.59 10.43
C SER A 120 4.69 -16.37 9.63
N GLY A 121 3.52 -15.82 9.94
CA GLY A 121 2.94 -14.68 9.22
C GLY A 121 3.51 -13.33 9.62
N PHE A 122 4.11 -13.25 10.82
CA PHE A 122 4.56 -11.99 11.41
C PHE A 122 6.01 -12.06 11.88
N GLN A 123 6.69 -10.94 11.81
CA GLN A 123 8.01 -10.71 12.42
C GLN A 123 7.85 -9.92 13.71
N ILE A 124 8.52 -10.36 14.76
CA ILE A 124 8.62 -9.62 16.02
C ILE A 124 9.78 -8.63 15.94
N LEU A 125 9.50 -7.35 16.18
CA LEU A 125 10.48 -6.27 16.06
C LEU A 125 11.32 -6.06 17.33
N ASN A 126 10.75 -6.35 18.50
CA ASN A 126 11.38 -6.18 19.80
C ASN A 126 11.67 -7.55 20.46
N SER A 127 12.51 -8.35 19.81
CA SER A 127 12.87 -9.71 20.21
C SER A 127 13.46 -9.82 21.62
N ASP A 128 14.13 -8.77 22.08
CA ASP A 128 14.82 -8.75 23.39
C ASP A 128 13.88 -8.51 24.57
N LEU A 129 12.60 -8.23 24.32
CA LEU A 129 11.61 -8.02 25.36
C LEU A 129 11.41 -9.29 26.19
N VAL A 130 11.67 -9.22 27.49
CA VAL A 130 11.41 -10.33 28.41
C VAL A 130 9.92 -10.40 28.70
N ILE A 131 9.33 -11.57 28.50
CA ILE A 131 7.91 -11.84 28.78
C ILE A 131 7.74 -12.36 30.20
N CYS A 132 8.51 -13.37 30.57
CA CYS A 132 8.53 -13.90 31.92
C CYS A 132 9.86 -14.61 32.23
N THR A 133 10.13 -14.77 33.53
CA THR A 133 11.27 -15.47 34.10
C THR A 133 10.78 -16.74 34.80
N LEU A 134 11.40 -17.89 34.52
CA LEU A 134 10.93 -19.18 35.02
C LEU A 134 12.06 -20.07 35.54
N ASP A 135 11.73 -21.03 36.39
CA ASP A 135 12.63 -22.07 36.77
C ASP A 135 12.89 -22.99 35.54
N PRO A 136 14.15 -23.37 35.22
CA PRO A 136 14.48 -24.21 34.07
C PRO A 136 13.75 -25.56 34.00
N LYS A 137 13.18 -26.00 35.09
CA LYS A 137 12.41 -27.25 35.18
C LYS A 137 10.93 -27.08 34.76
N VAL A 138 10.46 -25.84 34.60
CA VAL A 138 9.08 -25.55 34.29
C VAL A 138 8.92 -25.53 32.77
N ASN A 139 7.85 -26.10 32.29
CA ASN A 139 7.40 -26.02 30.92
C ASN A 139 6.18 -25.13 30.88
N ILE A 140 6.21 -24.12 30.02
CA ILE A 140 5.06 -23.25 29.75
C ILE A 140 4.53 -23.57 28.36
N SER A 141 3.23 -23.90 28.32
CA SER A 141 2.47 -24.04 27.09
C SER A 141 1.45 -22.92 27.02
N MET A 142 1.54 -22.09 25.97
CA MET A 142 0.59 -21.02 25.75
C MET A 142 0.14 -20.95 24.31
N GLU A 143 -1.05 -20.46 24.08
CA GLU A 143 -1.62 -20.15 22.77
C GLU A 143 -1.86 -18.66 22.72
N ILE A 144 -1.37 -17.99 21.66
CA ILE A 144 -1.57 -16.56 21.44
C ILE A 144 -2.31 -16.35 20.11
N THR A 145 -3.17 -15.36 20.07
CA THR A 145 -3.87 -14.96 18.83
C THR A 145 -3.46 -13.53 18.48
N ILE A 146 -2.91 -13.36 17.29
CA ILE A 146 -2.51 -12.08 16.72
C ILE A 146 -3.57 -11.71 15.69
N GLU A 147 -4.09 -10.48 15.75
CA GLU A 147 -5.10 -10.00 14.82
C GLU A 147 -4.77 -8.60 14.33
N LYS A 148 -5.30 -8.25 13.16
CA LYS A 148 -5.26 -6.94 12.56
C LYS A 148 -6.33 -6.04 13.16
N GLY A 149 -5.99 -4.79 13.42
CA GLY A 149 -6.95 -3.80 13.90
C GLY A 149 -6.47 -2.37 13.73
N ARG A 150 -7.19 -1.44 14.37
CA ARG A 150 -6.88 0.00 14.33
C ARG A 150 -6.97 0.62 15.71
N GLY A 151 -6.06 1.53 15.99
CA GLY A 151 -6.08 2.33 17.22
C GLY A 151 -5.95 1.46 18.47
N TYR A 152 -6.88 1.63 19.40
CA TYR A 152 -6.98 0.89 20.66
C TYR A 152 -8.35 0.21 20.76
N VAL A 153 -8.31 -1.08 21.07
CA VAL A 153 -9.53 -1.89 21.27
C VAL A 153 -9.46 -2.50 22.66
N PRO A 154 -10.46 -2.23 23.54
CA PRO A 154 -10.52 -2.81 24.88
C PRO A 154 -10.79 -4.31 24.84
N ALA A 155 -10.40 -5.02 25.91
CA ALA A 155 -10.52 -6.47 26.03
C ALA A 155 -11.98 -6.96 25.91
N GLU A 156 -12.95 -6.16 26.36
CA GLU A 156 -14.37 -6.49 26.27
C GLU A 156 -14.85 -6.59 24.81
N GLU A 157 -14.32 -5.77 23.92
CA GLU A 157 -14.65 -5.80 22.49
C GLU A 157 -13.95 -6.95 21.76
N ASN A 158 -12.77 -7.36 22.23
CA ASN A 158 -12.05 -8.52 21.70
C ASN A 158 -12.72 -9.84 22.10
N LYS A 159 -13.62 -9.85 23.08
CA LYS A 159 -14.23 -11.05 23.63
C LYS A 159 -15.14 -11.75 22.63
N LYS A 160 -14.79 -12.97 22.25
CA LYS A 160 -15.55 -13.82 21.33
C LYS A 160 -16.36 -14.85 22.12
N SER A 161 -17.64 -14.99 21.82
CA SER A 161 -18.54 -15.96 22.48
C SER A 161 -18.17 -17.43 22.23
N SER A 162 -17.37 -17.70 21.19
CA SER A 162 -16.91 -19.03 20.80
C SER A 162 -15.54 -19.40 21.37
N ALA A 163 -14.95 -18.59 22.25
CA ALA A 163 -13.62 -18.83 22.78
C ALA A 163 -13.57 -20.07 23.69
N ALA A 164 -12.45 -20.76 23.67
CA ALA A 164 -12.21 -21.90 24.54
C ALA A 164 -12.17 -21.46 26.01
N MET A 165 -12.52 -22.36 26.93
CA MET A 165 -12.43 -22.11 28.37
C MET A 165 -10.96 -21.81 28.75
N GLY A 166 -10.75 -20.82 29.62
CA GLY A 166 -9.43 -20.35 30.02
C GLY A 166 -8.75 -19.38 29.04
N THR A 167 -9.45 -18.94 27.97
CA THR A 167 -8.94 -17.88 27.10
C THR A 167 -9.08 -16.53 27.79
N ILE A 168 -7.96 -15.81 27.92
CA ILE A 168 -7.88 -14.47 28.47
C ILE A 168 -7.78 -13.49 27.32
N PHE A 169 -8.70 -12.52 27.28
CA PHE A 169 -8.70 -11.45 26.29
C PHE A 169 -7.94 -10.23 26.80
N THR A 170 -7.14 -9.62 25.93
CA THR A 170 -6.39 -8.43 26.26
C THR A 170 -6.88 -7.23 25.46
N ASP A 171 -6.69 -6.05 26.02
CA ASP A 171 -6.78 -4.82 25.25
C ASP A 171 -5.62 -4.74 24.27
N SER A 172 -5.90 -4.32 23.06
CA SER A 172 -4.98 -4.35 21.94
C SER A 172 -4.63 -2.95 21.47
N ILE A 173 -3.33 -2.67 21.35
CA ILE A 173 -2.78 -1.40 20.84
C ILE A 173 -2.24 -1.67 19.44
N TYR A 174 -3.04 -1.35 18.43
CA TYR A 174 -2.70 -1.60 17.03
C TYR A 174 -1.89 -0.49 16.38
N THR A 175 -1.91 0.74 16.95
CA THR A 175 -1.26 1.89 16.32
C THR A 175 0.25 1.67 16.15
N PRO A 176 0.77 1.79 14.90
CA PRO A 176 2.20 1.65 14.63
C PRO A 176 2.98 2.94 14.94
N ILE A 177 2.29 3.99 15.34
CA ILE A 177 2.87 5.30 15.57
C ILE A 177 3.11 5.51 17.07
N LYS A 178 4.37 5.75 17.44
CA LYS A 178 4.76 6.08 18.81
C LYS A 178 4.55 7.55 19.13
N ASN A 179 4.96 8.43 18.22
CA ASN A 179 4.83 9.87 18.42
C ASN A 179 4.70 10.62 17.11
N VAL A 180 3.91 11.70 17.12
CA VAL A 180 3.81 12.66 16.03
C VAL A 180 3.88 14.06 16.60
N LYS A 181 4.83 14.83 16.09
CA LYS A 181 4.98 16.25 16.42
C LYS A 181 4.95 17.06 15.13
N TYR A 182 4.31 18.21 15.16
CA TYR A 182 4.39 19.16 14.06
C TYR A 182 4.63 20.57 14.58
N SER A 183 5.28 21.38 13.75
CA SER A 183 5.48 22.81 13.97
C SER A 183 5.23 23.57 12.68
N VAL A 184 4.76 24.80 12.84
CA VAL A 184 4.50 25.72 11.73
C VAL A 184 5.45 26.87 11.86
N GLU A 185 6.19 27.17 10.80
CA GLU A 185 7.13 28.29 10.72
C GLU A 185 6.76 29.19 9.57
N ASN A 186 7.09 30.49 9.69
CA ASN A 186 6.91 31.43 8.59
C ASN A 186 7.87 31.08 7.44
N TYR A 187 7.39 31.19 6.23
CA TYR A 187 8.16 30.94 5.03
C TYR A 187 8.03 32.09 4.03
N ARG A 188 9.15 32.51 3.46
CA ARG A 188 9.19 33.60 2.49
C ARG A 188 9.14 33.07 1.07
N VAL A 189 8.19 33.60 0.29
CA VAL A 189 8.11 33.38 -1.14
C VAL A 189 8.24 34.75 -1.84
N GLU A 190 9.34 34.97 -2.54
CA GLU A 190 9.70 36.25 -3.17
C GLU A 190 9.67 37.44 -2.20
N GLN A 191 8.68 38.34 -2.34
CA GLN A 191 8.52 39.51 -1.48
C GLN A 191 7.52 39.30 -0.33
N LYS A 192 6.74 38.20 -0.35
CA LYS A 192 5.77 37.89 0.70
C LYS A 192 6.39 36.99 1.76
N THR A 193 6.19 37.34 3.02
CA THR A 193 6.72 36.62 4.18
C THR A 193 5.66 35.89 4.98
N ASP A 194 4.41 35.89 4.49
CA ASP A 194 3.24 35.44 5.26
C ASP A 194 2.87 33.98 4.99
N TYR A 195 3.64 33.30 4.13
CA TYR A 195 3.46 31.88 3.89
C TYR A 195 3.94 31.04 5.08
N GLU A 196 3.41 29.82 5.16
CA GLU A 196 3.75 28.86 6.20
C GLU A 196 4.58 27.70 5.64
N LYS A 197 5.40 27.15 6.52
CA LYS A 197 6.15 25.91 6.34
C LYS A 197 5.75 24.97 7.47
N LEU A 198 5.18 23.84 7.13
CA LEU A 198 4.82 22.78 8.07
C LEU A 198 5.99 21.80 8.17
N ILE A 199 6.48 21.58 9.37
CA ILE A 199 7.49 20.57 9.70
C ILE A 199 6.78 19.47 10.47
N PHE A 200 6.95 18.23 10.04
CA PHE A 200 6.34 17.03 10.62
C PHE A 200 7.43 16.07 11.09
N GLU A 201 7.36 15.62 12.33
CA GLU A 201 8.24 14.60 12.90
C GLU A 201 7.37 13.40 13.30
N ILE A 202 7.67 12.24 12.73
CA ILE A 202 6.91 11.00 12.94
C ILE A 202 7.86 9.94 13.46
N ILE A 203 7.52 9.36 14.62
CA ILE A 203 8.24 8.23 15.21
C ILE A 203 7.33 7.01 15.17
N THR A 204 7.79 5.95 14.50
CA THR A 204 7.07 4.68 14.38
C THR A 204 7.65 3.63 15.32
N ASP A 205 7.00 2.49 15.42
CA ASP A 205 7.52 1.31 16.13
C ASP A 205 8.40 0.40 15.25
N GLY A 206 8.52 0.73 13.94
CA GLY A 206 9.27 -0.03 12.94
C GLY A 206 8.43 -0.99 12.11
N SER A 207 7.15 -1.19 12.43
CA SER A 207 6.25 -2.01 11.61
C SER A 207 5.94 -1.35 10.27
N ILE A 208 5.95 -0.03 10.25
CA ILE A 208 5.72 0.80 9.05
C ILE A 208 6.81 1.88 8.94
N ASN A 209 7.21 2.19 7.71
CA ASN A 209 8.12 3.31 7.44
C ASN A 209 7.37 4.65 7.64
N PRO A 210 8.00 5.69 8.22
CA PRO A 210 7.37 7.00 8.42
C PRO A 210 6.78 7.63 7.16
N LYS A 211 7.41 7.44 6.00
CA LYS A 211 6.91 7.91 4.70
C LYS A 211 5.62 7.21 4.30
N ASP A 212 5.57 5.89 4.47
CA ASP A 212 4.39 5.09 4.13
C ASP A 212 3.23 5.41 5.09
N ALA A 213 3.54 5.60 6.37
CA ALA A 213 2.56 6.03 7.37
C ALA A 213 1.93 7.37 7.00
N LEU A 214 2.74 8.37 6.62
CA LEU A 214 2.26 9.68 6.17
C LEU A 214 1.39 9.55 4.91
N THR A 215 1.82 8.73 3.96
CA THR A 215 1.06 8.47 2.72
C THR A 215 -0.29 7.83 3.02
N GLN A 216 -0.33 6.80 3.87
CA GLN A 216 -1.59 6.16 4.27
C GLN A 216 -2.53 7.12 5.01
N ALA A 217 -2.00 7.94 5.91
CA ALA A 217 -2.80 8.95 6.61
C ALA A 217 -3.40 9.99 5.64
N ALA A 218 -2.62 10.42 4.66
CA ALA A 218 -3.09 11.33 3.62
C ALA A 218 -4.20 10.67 2.76
N LYS A 219 -4.05 9.41 2.36
CA LYS A 219 -5.06 8.65 1.62
C LYS A 219 -6.38 8.55 2.40
N ILE A 220 -6.33 8.28 3.70
CA ILE A 220 -7.52 8.24 4.57
C ILE A 220 -8.25 9.58 4.55
N LEU A 221 -7.51 10.70 4.70
CA LEU A 221 -8.10 12.04 4.66
C LEU A 221 -8.72 12.36 3.29
N ILE A 222 -8.01 12.08 2.22
CA ILE A 222 -8.50 12.30 0.86
C ILE A 222 -9.80 11.52 0.64
N HIS A 223 -9.83 10.24 1.02
CA HIS A 223 -11.01 9.39 0.87
C HIS A 223 -12.25 9.95 1.61
N HIS A 224 -12.05 10.54 2.80
CA HIS A 224 -13.14 11.19 3.53
C HIS A 224 -13.54 12.53 2.90
N PHE A 225 -12.58 13.34 2.46
CA PHE A 225 -12.88 14.65 1.86
C PHE A 225 -13.54 14.54 0.49
N MET A 226 -13.29 13.47 -0.26
CA MET A 226 -13.96 13.21 -1.54
C MET A 226 -15.49 13.17 -1.41
N LEU A 227 -16.02 12.78 -0.25
CA LEU A 227 -17.47 12.75 0.00
C LEU A 227 -18.09 14.16 0.06
N PHE A 228 -17.28 15.20 0.25
CA PHE A 228 -17.71 16.60 0.24
C PHE A 228 -17.50 17.28 -1.10
N SER A 229 -16.90 16.60 -2.06
CA SER A 229 -16.68 17.08 -3.43
C SER A 229 -17.68 16.40 -4.36
N ASP A 230 -18.38 17.20 -5.19
CA ASP A 230 -19.27 16.66 -6.23
C ASP A 230 -18.47 16.08 -7.41
N GLU A 231 -17.21 16.43 -7.53
CA GLU A 231 -16.30 15.85 -8.51
C GLU A 231 -15.74 14.54 -7.97
N ARG A 232 -15.90 13.46 -8.74
CA ARG A 232 -15.16 12.21 -8.52
C ARG A 232 -13.69 12.49 -8.84
N ILE A 233 -12.94 12.90 -7.83
CA ILE A 233 -11.48 12.92 -7.92
C ILE A 233 -11.07 11.46 -7.98
N THR A 234 -10.89 10.96 -9.18
CA THR A 234 -10.32 9.63 -9.41
C THR A 234 -8.89 9.70 -8.88
N LEU A 235 -8.64 9.06 -7.74
CA LEU A 235 -7.29 8.79 -7.27
C LEU A 235 -6.72 7.70 -8.19
N GLU A 236 -6.47 8.07 -9.43
CA GLU A 236 -5.88 7.18 -10.46
C GLU A 236 -4.50 6.64 -10.07
N ALA A 237 -3.94 7.12 -8.96
CA ALA A 237 -2.62 6.70 -8.51
C ALA A 237 -2.56 5.26 -7.93
N ASP A 238 -3.67 4.68 -7.47
CA ASP A 238 -3.65 3.33 -6.89
C ASP A 238 -4.08 2.25 -7.90
N GLU A 239 -4.88 2.60 -8.91
CA GLU A 239 -5.12 1.70 -10.05
C GLU A 239 -3.94 1.68 -11.03
N ILE A 240 -3.15 2.77 -11.10
CA ILE A 240 -1.93 2.82 -11.90
C ILE A 240 -0.81 1.96 -11.29
N ALA A 241 -0.74 1.83 -9.97
CA ALA A 241 0.25 0.96 -9.31
C ALA A 241 -0.10 -0.54 -9.37
N GLN A 242 -1.36 -0.90 -9.64
CA GLN A 242 -1.77 -2.30 -9.83
C GLN A 242 -2.02 -2.68 -11.30
N THR A 243 -2.00 -1.71 -12.23
CA THR A 243 -2.20 -1.96 -13.66
C THR A 243 -1.04 -1.53 -14.56
N GLU A 244 0.02 -0.96 -14.04
CA GLU A 244 1.25 -0.69 -14.79
C GLU A 244 2.36 -1.73 -14.51
N THR A 245 2.05 -2.98 -14.51
CA THR A 245 2.80 -3.90 -15.34
C THR A 245 2.13 -3.88 -16.73
N TYR A 246 2.22 -2.77 -17.45
CA TYR A 246 2.21 -2.90 -18.91
C TYR A 246 3.39 -3.81 -19.20
N ASP A 247 3.08 -5.04 -19.60
CA ASP A 247 4.06 -5.91 -20.21
C ASP A 247 4.85 -5.04 -21.18
N GLU A 248 6.18 -5.09 -21.14
CA GLU A 248 7.02 -4.42 -22.13
C GLU A 248 6.52 -4.75 -23.55
N GLU A 249 5.92 -5.91 -23.73
CA GLU A 249 5.20 -6.34 -24.92
C GLU A 249 4.00 -5.44 -25.28
N SER A 250 3.20 -4.99 -24.31
CA SER A 250 2.04 -4.11 -24.60
C SER A 250 2.46 -2.70 -25.01
N LEU A 251 3.52 -2.16 -24.40
CA LEU A 251 4.10 -0.87 -24.78
C LEU A 251 4.77 -0.94 -26.16
N HIS A 252 5.50 -1.99 -26.42
CA HIS A 252 6.10 -2.26 -27.72
C HIS A 252 5.03 -2.41 -28.80
N MET A 253 3.97 -3.16 -28.51
CA MET A 253 2.83 -3.34 -29.42
C MET A 253 2.12 -2.02 -29.72
N ARG A 254 1.91 -1.16 -28.71
CA ARG A 254 1.30 0.18 -28.88
C ARG A 254 2.15 1.10 -29.74
N GLN A 255 3.47 1.09 -29.56
CA GLN A 255 4.39 1.85 -30.42
C GLN A 255 4.36 1.33 -31.87
N LEU A 256 4.33 0.03 -32.04
CA LEU A 256 4.27 -0.62 -33.33
C LEU A 256 2.97 -0.31 -34.09
N LEU A 257 1.83 -0.29 -33.41
CA LEU A 257 0.53 0.06 -33.98
C LEU A 257 0.42 1.55 -34.36
N LYS A 258 1.14 2.45 -33.69
CA LYS A 258 1.20 3.90 -34.03
C LYS A 258 2.15 4.20 -35.18
N THR A 259 2.95 3.24 -35.66
CA THR A 259 3.88 3.48 -36.76
C THR A 259 3.10 3.77 -38.05
N LYS A 260 3.54 4.81 -38.77
CA LYS A 260 2.93 5.21 -40.03
C LYS A 260 3.30 4.24 -41.15
N LEU A 261 2.34 3.92 -41.98
CA LEU A 261 2.54 3.00 -43.13
C LEU A 261 3.52 3.56 -44.17
N ILE A 262 3.75 4.88 -44.17
CA ILE A 262 4.73 5.53 -45.06
C ILE A 262 6.18 5.15 -44.71
N ASP A 263 6.43 4.87 -43.44
CA ASP A 263 7.76 4.53 -42.92
C ASP A 263 8.07 3.02 -43.07
N MET A 264 7.18 2.27 -43.73
CA MET A 264 7.31 0.84 -43.95
C MET A 264 7.66 0.55 -45.39
N ASP A 265 8.37 -0.56 -45.65
CA ASP A 265 8.78 -1.03 -46.97
C ASP A 265 7.59 -1.58 -47.77
N LEU A 266 6.65 -0.70 -48.11
CA LEU A 266 5.50 -1.01 -48.96
C LEU A 266 5.69 -0.43 -50.36
N SER A 267 5.12 -1.13 -51.37
CA SER A 267 5.12 -0.61 -52.73
C SER A 267 4.32 0.70 -52.81
N VAL A 268 4.77 1.62 -53.66
CA VAL A 268 4.10 2.93 -53.91
C VAL A 268 2.61 2.71 -54.30
N ARG A 269 2.31 1.59 -54.91
CA ARG A 269 0.95 1.23 -55.34
C ARG A 269 0.06 0.84 -54.12
N ALA A 270 0.61 0.06 -53.18
CA ALA A 270 -0.09 -0.30 -51.94
C ALA A 270 -0.33 0.94 -51.06
N LEU A 271 0.69 1.79 -50.90
CA LEU A 271 0.58 3.02 -50.15
C LEU A 271 -0.48 3.99 -50.69
N ASN A 272 -0.54 4.15 -52.02
CA ASN A 272 -1.52 5.04 -52.62
C ASN A 272 -2.96 4.51 -52.47
N CYS A 273 -3.14 3.20 -52.46
CA CYS A 273 -4.46 2.60 -52.22
C CYS A 273 -4.92 2.77 -50.77
N LEU A 274 -3.97 2.62 -49.81
CA LEU A 274 -4.25 2.80 -48.38
C LEU A 274 -4.54 4.26 -48.02
N LYS A 275 -3.76 5.21 -48.56
CA LYS A 275 -4.05 6.66 -48.44
C LYS A 275 -5.41 7.05 -48.99
N ALA A 276 -5.82 6.47 -50.14
CA ALA A 276 -7.13 6.73 -50.70
C ALA A 276 -8.29 6.17 -49.86
N ALA A 277 -7.97 5.26 -48.93
CA ALA A 277 -8.91 4.66 -47.96
C ALA A 277 -8.78 5.28 -46.56
N GLU A 278 -7.99 6.39 -46.38
CA GLU A 278 -7.73 7.05 -45.11
C GLU A 278 -7.14 6.12 -44.04
N VAL A 279 -6.26 5.19 -44.44
CA VAL A 279 -5.54 4.24 -43.58
C VAL A 279 -4.09 4.71 -43.50
N ASP A 280 -3.71 5.38 -42.39
CA ASP A 280 -2.41 6.00 -42.24
C ASP A 280 -1.47 5.22 -41.32
N THR A 281 -2.00 4.49 -40.35
CA THR A 281 -1.24 3.77 -39.34
C THR A 281 -1.35 2.25 -39.47
N LEU A 282 -0.42 1.53 -38.90
CA LEU A 282 -0.46 0.06 -38.84
C LEU A 282 -1.68 -0.41 -38.01
N GLY A 283 -2.06 0.35 -37.00
CA GLY A 283 -3.27 0.09 -36.19
C GLY A 283 -4.53 0.16 -37.04
N ASP A 284 -4.68 1.20 -37.86
CA ASP A 284 -5.83 1.32 -38.76
C ASP A 284 -5.89 0.15 -39.73
N LEU A 285 -4.73 -0.24 -40.28
CA LEU A 285 -4.66 -1.39 -41.23
C LEU A 285 -5.12 -2.68 -40.60
N VAL A 286 -4.66 -2.99 -39.37
CA VAL A 286 -4.95 -4.25 -38.67
C VAL A 286 -6.40 -4.33 -38.17
N SER A 287 -7.07 -3.19 -38.03
CA SER A 287 -8.50 -3.14 -37.67
C SER A 287 -9.44 -3.70 -38.77
N PHE A 288 -8.99 -3.64 -40.02
CA PHE A 288 -9.78 -4.17 -41.16
C PHE A 288 -9.64 -5.67 -41.31
N ASN A 289 -10.71 -6.31 -41.75
CA ASN A 289 -10.69 -7.71 -42.21
C ASN A 289 -10.14 -7.80 -43.63
N LYS A 290 -9.54 -8.94 -43.97
CA LYS A 290 -9.04 -9.21 -45.34
C LYS A 290 -10.08 -8.97 -46.45
N ASN A 291 -11.36 -9.30 -46.17
CA ASN A 291 -12.46 -9.11 -47.10
C ASN A 291 -12.79 -7.62 -47.32
N ASP A 292 -12.58 -6.77 -46.35
CA ASP A 292 -12.87 -5.32 -46.46
C ASP A 292 -11.75 -4.61 -47.22
N LEU A 293 -10.49 -5.01 -47.05
CA LEU A 293 -9.37 -4.51 -47.85
C LEU A 293 -9.52 -4.79 -49.34
N MET A 294 -10.13 -5.91 -49.70
CA MET A 294 -10.39 -6.25 -51.10
C MET A 294 -11.48 -5.37 -51.77
N LYS A 295 -12.25 -4.62 -50.98
CA LYS A 295 -13.27 -3.67 -51.49
C LYS A 295 -12.68 -2.31 -51.87
N PHE A 296 -11.42 -2.01 -51.47
CA PHE A 296 -10.79 -0.76 -51.80
C PHE A 296 -10.51 -0.60 -53.28
N ARG A 297 -10.72 0.62 -53.78
CA ARG A 297 -10.54 0.94 -55.20
C ARG A 297 -9.09 0.73 -55.64
N ASN A 298 -8.88 0.00 -56.70
CA ASN A 298 -7.57 -0.33 -57.27
C ASN A 298 -6.67 -1.24 -56.39
N PHE A 299 -7.24 -1.90 -55.37
CA PHE A 299 -6.51 -2.84 -54.52
C PHE A 299 -6.53 -4.26 -55.14
N GLY A 300 -5.36 -4.82 -55.38
CA GLY A 300 -5.21 -6.10 -56.03
C GLY A 300 -4.65 -7.21 -55.13
N LYS A 301 -4.79 -8.48 -55.59
CA LYS A 301 -4.27 -9.64 -54.82
C LYS A 301 -2.80 -9.54 -54.47
N LYS A 302 -1.95 -8.94 -55.32
CA LYS A 302 -0.51 -8.75 -55.06
C LYS A 302 -0.27 -7.78 -53.90
N SER A 303 -1.04 -6.70 -53.81
CA SER A 303 -0.96 -5.76 -52.71
C SER A 303 -1.46 -6.37 -51.40
N LEU A 304 -2.45 -7.26 -51.43
CA LEU A 304 -2.92 -8.00 -50.30
C LEU A 304 -1.82 -8.92 -49.72
N THR A 305 -1.15 -9.69 -50.61
CA THR A 305 -0.05 -10.59 -50.21
C THR A 305 1.08 -9.82 -49.57
N GLU A 306 1.45 -8.66 -50.11
CA GLU A 306 2.48 -7.78 -49.57
C GLU A 306 2.13 -7.26 -48.13
N LEU A 307 0.85 -6.90 -47.92
CA LEU A 307 0.38 -6.51 -46.59
C LEU A 307 0.27 -7.71 -45.62
N GLU A 308 -0.10 -8.87 -46.09
CA GLU A 308 -0.12 -10.11 -45.29
C GLU A 308 1.28 -10.49 -44.81
N GLU A 309 2.27 -10.39 -45.68
CA GLU A 309 3.69 -10.62 -45.29
C GLU A 309 4.16 -9.60 -44.25
N LEU A 310 3.88 -8.31 -44.46
CA LEU A 310 4.27 -7.24 -43.53
C LEU A 310 3.63 -7.44 -42.16
N VAL A 311 2.32 -7.68 -42.09
CA VAL A 311 1.56 -7.92 -40.87
C VAL A 311 2.07 -9.18 -40.15
N SER A 312 2.36 -10.25 -40.87
CA SER A 312 2.91 -11.49 -40.34
C SER A 312 4.33 -11.32 -39.78
N ILE A 313 5.23 -10.59 -40.48
CA ILE A 313 6.59 -10.30 -40.01
C ILE A 313 6.57 -9.49 -38.70
N LYS A 314 5.58 -8.60 -38.51
CA LYS A 314 5.39 -7.81 -37.30
C LYS A 314 4.62 -8.55 -36.19
N GLY A 315 4.26 -9.83 -36.39
CA GLY A 315 3.54 -10.64 -35.40
C GLY A 315 2.08 -10.24 -35.18
N LEU A 316 1.47 -9.54 -36.16
CA LEU A 316 0.10 -9.05 -36.10
C LEU A 316 -0.86 -9.91 -36.95
N SER A 317 -2.17 -9.72 -36.77
CA SER A 317 -3.19 -10.33 -37.57
C SER A 317 -4.29 -9.35 -37.98
N PHE A 318 -4.89 -9.52 -39.16
CA PHE A 318 -6.03 -8.70 -39.57
C PHE A 318 -7.27 -8.98 -38.71
N GLY A 319 -8.04 -7.94 -38.42
CA GLY A 319 -9.22 -8.02 -37.58
C GLY A 319 -8.94 -8.10 -36.06
N MET A 320 -7.79 -7.63 -35.63
CA MET A 320 -7.48 -7.55 -34.19
C MET A 320 -8.35 -6.52 -33.46
N ASP A 321 -8.76 -6.87 -32.25
CA ASP A 321 -9.42 -5.92 -31.33
C ASP A 321 -8.39 -4.97 -30.73
N LEU A 322 -8.43 -3.71 -31.14
CA LEU A 322 -7.52 -2.65 -30.70
C LEU A 322 -7.99 -1.94 -29.44
N SER A 323 -9.18 -2.23 -28.93
CA SER A 323 -9.74 -1.60 -27.73
C SER A 323 -8.86 -1.78 -26.50
N LYS A 324 -8.10 -2.88 -26.45
CA LYS A 324 -7.13 -3.17 -25.38
C LYS A 324 -5.92 -2.20 -25.35
N TYR A 325 -5.58 -1.62 -26.50
CA TYR A 325 -4.37 -0.77 -26.63
C TYR A 325 -4.66 0.73 -26.57
N LYS A 326 -5.94 1.12 -26.36
CA LYS A 326 -6.39 2.53 -26.21
C LYS A 326 -5.67 3.47 -27.19
N LEU A 327 -5.80 3.19 -28.49
CA LEU A 327 -5.32 4.05 -29.55
C LEU A 327 -6.34 5.19 -29.73
N ASP A 328 -6.20 6.29 -28.96
CA ASP A 328 -7.03 7.46 -29.14
C ASP A 328 -6.71 8.09 -30.50
N LYS A 329 -7.74 8.36 -31.30
CA LYS A 329 -7.61 9.21 -32.48
C LYS A 329 -7.39 10.63 -31.99
N GLU A 330 -6.24 11.21 -32.30
CA GLU A 330 -6.04 12.67 -32.26
C GLU A 330 -6.92 13.36 -33.28
#